data_a54248d3c8d811959bb44191ef4cff53
#
_entry.id   a54248d3c8d811959bb44191ef4cff53
#
_cell.length_a   1.000
_cell.length_b   1.000
_cell.length_c   1.000
_cell.angle_alpha   90.00
_cell.angle_beta   90.00
_cell.angle_gamma   90.00
#
_symmetry.space_group_name_H-M   'P 1'
#
loop_
_entity.id
_entity.type
_entity.pdbx_description
1 polymer ?
#
loop_
_entity_poly.entity_id
_entity_poly.type
_entity_poly.pdbx_seq_one_letter_code
_entity_poly.pdbx_strand_id
1 'polypeptide(L)'
;MIVVRKARVEDINLILEFEKKLYDNQVKITNKFSPQHNIDIALKSDYKEILFKYLKSMIYSKHGAIFISEFNNKPVGHMILSIQKSHPIFNMKYFGRINTVYINKEFRRRGISTRLKDEALKWFKSKNIKRVSLYVFPDNKHAIDVYKKWGLTSSIFEMRMTI
;
A
#
# COMPACT_ATOMS: atom_id res chain seq x y z
N MET A 1 2.68 22.60 -5.52
CA MET A 1 3.54 22.11 -4.39
C MET A 1 3.04 20.72 -3.97
N ILE A 2 3.96 19.78 -3.66
CA ILE A 2 3.62 18.44 -3.15
C ILE A 2 3.82 18.45 -1.63
N VAL A 3 2.78 18.10 -0.89
CA VAL A 3 2.80 17.93 0.57
C VAL A 3 2.44 16.49 0.91
N VAL A 4 3.11 15.90 1.90
CA VAL A 4 2.74 14.60 2.46
C VAL A 4 2.49 14.78 3.95
N ARG A 5 1.35 14.35 4.41
CA ARG A 5 0.94 14.41 5.82
C ARG A 5 0.36 13.09 6.31
N LYS A 6 0.32 12.89 7.61
CA LYS A 6 -0.44 11.77 8.19
C LYS A 6 -1.94 11.95 7.93
N ALA A 7 -2.60 10.84 7.67
CA ALA A 7 -4.05 10.80 7.56
C ALA A 7 -4.71 11.02 8.93
N ARG A 8 -5.89 11.63 8.90
CA ARG A 8 -6.82 11.82 10.03
C ARG A 8 -8.07 10.98 9.79
N VAL A 9 -8.93 10.87 10.79
CA VAL A 9 -10.17 10.10 10.68
C VAL A 9 -11.09 10.65 9.58
N GLU A 10 -11.07 11.95 9.37
CA GLU A 10 -11.85 12.64 8.33
C GLU A 10 -11.43 12.25 6.91
N ASP A 11 -10.19 11.76 6.74
CA ASP A 11 -9.68 11.31 5.44
C ASP A 11 -10.18 9.91 5.06
N ILE A 12 -10.80 9.15 5.97
CA ILE A 12 -11.11 7.73 5.74
C ILE A 12 -12.00 7.55 4.51
N ASN A 13 -13.04 8.36 4.33
CA ASN A 13 -13.93 8.23 3.16
C ASN A 13 -13.18 8.45 1.84
N LEU A 14 -12.27 9.40 1.80
CA LEU A 14 -11.41 9.63 0.64
C LEU A 14 -10.47 8.43 0.39
N ILE A 15 -9.90 7.86 1.45
CA ILE A 15 -9.04 6.68 1.33
C ILE A 15 -9.84 5.48 0.82
N LEU A 16 -11.07 5.29 1.27
CA LEU A 16 -11.96 4.25 0.74
C LEU A 16 -12.16 4.36 -0.77
N GLU A 17 -12.35 5.58 -1.29
CA GLU A 17 -12.45 5.82 -2.72
C GLU A 17 -11.14 5.48 -3.46
N PHE A 18 -10.00 5.84 -2.89
CA PHE A 18 -8.70 5.53 -3.46
C PHE A 18 -8.41 4.02 -3.47
N GLU A 19 -8.73 3.33 -2.38
CA GLU A 19 -8.60 1.86 -2.27
C GLU A 19 -9.51 1.17 -3.30
N LYS A 20 -10.74 1.64 -3.51
CA LYS A 20 -11.63 1.10 -4.55
C LYS A 20 -11.05 1.26 -5.94
N LYS A 21 -10.49 2.43 -6.26
CA LYS A 21 -9.82 2.67 -7.56
C LYS A 21 -8.57 1.81 -7.72
N LEU A 22 -7.81 1.60 -6.64
CA LEU A 22 -6.66 0.70 -6.64
C LEU A 22 -7.09 -0.73 -6.92
N TYR A 23 -8.11 -1.21 -6.21
CA TYR A 23 -8.70 -2.53 -6.40
C TYR A 23 -9.21 -2.74 -7.84
N ASP A 24 -9.98 -1.79 -8.38
CA ASP A 24 -10.52 -1.89 -9.75
C ASP A 24 -9.39 -1.97 -10.80
N ASN A 25 -8.30 -1.22 -10.57
CA ASN A 25 -7.13 -1.33 -11.43
C ASN A 25 -6.44 -2.69 -11.30
N GLN A 26 -6.38 -3.24 -10.08
CA GLN A 26 -5.80 -4.55 -9.82
C GLN A 26 -6.61 -5.66 -10.51
N VAL A 27 -7.94 -5.63 -10.40
CA VAL A 27 -8.84 -6.58 -11.10
C VAL A 27 -8.64 -6.52 -12.61
N LYS A 28 -8.47 -5.33 -13.19
CA LYS A 28 -8.18 -5.20 -14.64
C LYS A 28 -6.88 -5.87 -15.04
N ILE A 29 -5.84 -5.76 -14.21
CA ILE A 29 -4.54 -6.40 -14.46
C ILE A 29 -4.69 -7.92 -14.35
N THR A 30 -5.28 -8.41 -13.27
CA THR A 30 -5.45 -9.85 -13.03
C THR A 30 -6.37 -10.49 -14.06
N ASN A 31 -7.46 -9.84 -14.49
CA ASN A 31 -8.31 -10.32 -15.59
C ASN A 31 -7.55 -10.55 -16.89
N LYS A 32 -6.58 -9.69 -17.17
CA LYS A 32 -5.78 -9.78 -18.40
C LYS A 32 -4.73 -10.87 -18.37
N PHE A 33 -4.06 -11.06 -17.22
CA PHE A 33 -2.85 -11.89 -17.13
C PHE A 33 -3.02 -13.14 -16.26
N SER A 34 -3.86 -13.08 -15.24
CA SER A 34 -4.03 -14.15 -14.24
C SER A 34 -5.47 -14.19 -13.72
N PRO A 35 -6.48 -14.46 -14.59
CA PRO A 35 -7.91 -14.35 -14.24
C PRO A 35 -8.33 -15.25 -13.08
N GLN A 36 -7.66 -16.38 -12.86
CA GLN A 36 -7.90 -17.29 -11.73
C GLN A 36 -7.68 -16.61 -10.37
N HIS A 37 -6.85 -15.58 -10.29
CA HIS A 37 -6.59 -14.84 -9.04
C HIS A 37 -7.73 -13.91 -8.62
N ASN A 38 -8.70 -13.62 -9.50
CA ASN A 38 -9.83 -12.75 -9.15
C ASN A 38 -10.76 -13.37 -8.11
N ILE A 39 -10.82 -14.69 -8.03
CA ILE A 39 -11.58 -15.40 -6.98
C ILE A 39 -10.98 -15.06 -5.62
N ASP A 40 -9.65 -15.04 -5.51
CA ASP A 40 -8.93 -14.82 -4.25
C ASP A 40 -9.07 -13.38 -3.73
N ILE A 41 -9.28 -12.42 -4.63
CA ILE A 41 -9.38 -11.00 -4.29
C ILE A 41 -10.80 -10.45 -4.38
N ALA A 42 -11.82 -11.31 -4.59
CA ALA A 42 -13.21 -10.88 -4.65
C ALA A 42 -13.65 -10.17 -3.36
N LEU A 43 -14.26 -8.99 -3.49
CA LEU A 43 -14.71 -8.22 -2.35
C LEU A 43 -16.01 -8.80 -1.76
N LYS A 44 -16.09 -8.82 -0.43
CA LYS A 44 -17.33 -9.10 0.29
C LYS A 44 -18.33 -7.94 0.12
N SER A 45 -19.62 -8.21 0.33
CA SER A 45 -20.68 -7.18 0.25
C SER A 45 -20.47 -6.03 1.25
N ASP A 46 -19.95 -6.35 2.44
CA ASP A 46 -19.67 -5.42 3.54
C ASP A 46 -18.23 -4.88 3.57
N TYR A 47 -17.48 -5.04 2.47
CA TYR A 47 -16.05 -4.66 2.42
C TYR A 47 -15.78 -3.21 2.86
N LYS A 48 -16.70 -2.28 2.58
CA LYS A 48 -16.52 -0.87 2.95
C LYS A 48 -16.48 -0.68 4.46
N GLU A 49 -17.38 -1.35 5.17
CA GLU A 49 -17.43 -1.29 6.63
C GLU A 49 -16.18 -1.92 7.26
N ILE A 50 -15.78 -3.10 6.75
CA ILE A 50 -14.56 -3.78 7.18
C ILE A 50 -13.34 -2.88 6.96
N LEU A 51 -13.23 -2.31 5.75
CA LEU A 51 -12.10 -1.45 5.40
C LEU A 51 -12.11 -0.15 6.22
N PHE A 52 -13.27 0.44 6.48
CA PHE A 52 -13.39 1.62 7.35
C PHE A 52 -12.84 1.33 8.76
N LYS A 53 -13.27 0.23 9.38
CA LYS A 53 -12.78 -0.20 10.70
C LYS A 53 -11.26 -0.43 10.70
N TYR A 54 -10.76 -1.08 9.66
CA TYR A 54 -9.32 -1.30 9.46
C TYR A 54 -8.54 0.01 9.35
N LEU A 55 -8.96 0.94 8.48
CA LEU A 55 -8.30 2.24 8.29
C LEU A 55 -8.30 3.04 9.59
N LYS A 56 -9.43 3.07 10.31
CA LYS A 56 -9.52 3.72 11.62
C LYS A 56 -8.53 3.12 12.61
N SER A 57 -8.45 1.78 12.69
CA SER A 57 -7.49 1.09 13.55
C SER A 57 -6.03 1.43 13.20
N MET A 58 -5.71 1.54 11.91
CA MET A 58 -4.37 1.89 11.43
C MET A 58 -3.96 3.32 11.81
N ILE A 59 -4.90 4.28 11.77
CA ILE A 59 -4.65 5.67 12.17
C ILE A 59 -4.25 5.77 13.65
N TYR A 60 -4.90 5.00 14.52
CA TYR A 60 -4.64 5.00 15.97
C TYR A 60 -3.54 4.03 16.41
N SER A 61 -3.09 3.14 15.54
CA SER A 61 -2.11 2.11 15.90
C SER A 61 -0.70 2.67 16.05
N LYS A 62 0.03 2.16 17.05
CA LYS A 62 1.49 2.37 17.16
C LYS A 62 2.27 1.64 16.06
N HIS A 63 1.68 0.61 15.47
CA HIS A 63 2.27 -0.25 14.44
C HIS A 63 1.69 -0.01 13.05
N GLY A 64 0.88 1.04 12.87
CA GLY A 64 0.31 1.46 11.62
C GLY A 64 0.55 2.94 11.34
N ALA A 65 0.53 3.31 10.06
CA ALA A 65 0.48 4.69 9.62
C ALA A 65 -0.19 4.78 8.25
N ILE A 66 -0.90 5.87 8.03
CA ILE A 66 -1.44 6.23 6.73
C ILE A 66 -0.94 7.62 6.38
N PHE A 67 -0.38 7.79 5.19
CA PHE A 67 0.03 9.08 4.66
C PHE A 67 -0.85 9.46 3.48
N ILE A 68 -1.26 10.74 3.43
CA ILE A 68 -1.95 11.37 2.31
C ILE A 68 -0.94 12.26 1.58
N SER A 69 -0.92 12.15 0.26
CA SER A 69 -0.22 13.11 -0.59
C SER A 69 -1.19 14.13 -1.17
N GLU A 70 -0.81 15.38 -1.08
CA GLU A 70 -1.55 16.52 -1.64
C GLU A 70 -0.73 17.20 -2.73
N PHE A 71 -1.39 17.61 -3.79
CA PHE A 71 -0.84 18.45 -4.85
C PHE A 71 -1.67 19.73 -4.94
N ASN A 72 -1.05 20.87 -4.64
CA ASN A 72 -1.73 22.18 -4.56
C ASN A 72 -2.99 22.11 -3.65
N ASN A 73 -2.81 21.60 -2.43
CA ASN A 73 -3.85 21.41 -1.40
C ASN A 73 -4.98 20.44 -1.77
N LYS A 74 -4.87 19.72 -2.87
CA LYS A 74 -5.82 18.68 -3.28
C LYS A 74 -5.24 17.30 -2.95
N PRO A 75 -5.92 16.46 -2.15
CA PRO A 75 -5.50 15.08 -1.93
C PRO A 75 -5.50 14.29 -3.24
N VAL A 76 -4.38 13.65 -3.56
CA VAL A 76 -4.17 12.98 -4.86
C VAL A 76 -3.66 11.54 -4.74
N GLY A 77 -3.40 11.08 -3.52
CA GLY A 77 -2.94 9.71 -3.29
C GLY A 77 -2.70 9.43 -1.81
N HIS A 78 -2.41 8.17 -1.51
CA HIS A 78 -2.12 7.72 -0.15
C HIS A 78 -1.15 6.55 -0.14
N MET A 79 -0.64 6.25 1.06
CA MET A 79 0.17 5.07 1.35
C MET A 79 -0.18 4.55 2.74
N ILE A 80 -0.47 3.24 2.84
CA ILE A 80 -0.77 2.55 4.10
C ILE A 80 0.44 1.71 4.49
N LEU A 81 0.86 1.83 5.73
CA LEU A 81 2.04 1.18 6.30
C LEU A 81 1.67 0.39 7.54
N SER A 82 2.33 -0.76 7.74
CA SER A 82 2.25 -1.51 8.99
C SER A 82 3.62 -2.04 9.42
N ILE A 83 3.76 -2.28 10.72
CA ILE A 83 4.87 -3.03 11.31
C ILE A 83 4.36 -4.41 11.65
N GLN A 84 5.03 -5.42 11.13
CA GLN A 84 4.64 -6.82 11.30
C GLN A 84 5.70 -7.59 12.07
N LYS A 85 5.27 -8.59 12.84
CA LYS A 85 6.17 -9.55 13.48
C LYS A 85 6.71 -10.53 12.44
N SER A 86 7.98 -10.82 12.55
CA SER A 86 8.61 -11.94 11.83
C SER A 86 8.32 -13.26 12.56
N HIS A 87 8.55 -14.37 11.86
CA HIS A 87 8.45 -15.69 12.52
C HIS A 87 9.47 -15.78 13.66
N PRO A 88 9.10 -16.37 14.82
CA PRO A 88 9.95 -16.40 16.02
C PRO A 88 11.32 -17.05 15.83
N ILE A 89 11.48 -17.92 14.85
CA ILE A 89 12.77 -18.56 14.55
C ILE A 89 13.81 -17.60 13.94
N PHE A 90 13.40 -16.41 13.47
CA PHE A 90 14.32 -15.46 12.85
C PHE A 90 14.82 -14.42 13.84
N ASN A 91 16.09 -14.01 13.69
CA ASN A 91 16.68 -12.93 14.49
C ASN A 91 15.98 -11.58 14.29
N MET A 92 15.42 -11.34 13.11
CA MET A 92 14.64 -10.14 12.81
C MET A 92 13.25 -10.26 13.43
N LYS A 93 12.98 -9.51 14.50
CA LYS A 93 11.70 -9.56 15.24
C LYS A 93 10.57 -8.83 14.51
N TYR A 94 10.86 -7.72 13.85
CA TYR A 94 9.88 -6.86 13.19
C TYR A 94 10.39 -6.38 11.84
N PHE A 95 9.46 -6.20 10.90
CA PHE A 95 9.73 -5.59 9.60
C PHE A 95 8.59 -4.65 9.20
N GLY A 96 8.86 -3.69 8.34
CA GLY A 96 7.88 -2.78 7.78
C GLY A 96 7.20 -3.38 6.57
N ARG A 97 5.90 -3.11 6.44
CA ARG A 97 5.12 -3.46 5.25
C ARG A 97 4.51 -2.21 4.65
N ILE A 98 4.76 -1.96 3.39
CA ILE A 98 3.96 -1.04 2.59
C ILE A 98 2.77 -1.86 2.09
N ASN A 99 1.59 -1.62 2.68
CA ASN A 99 0.38 -2.38 2.37
C ASN A 99 -0.23 -1.95 1.05
N THR A 100 -0.42 -0.63 0.86
CA THR A 100 -0.95 -0.06 -0.37
C THR A 100 -0.25 1.25 -0.71
N VAL A 101 -0.18 1.55 -2.00
CA VAL A 101 0.25 2.83 -2.57
C VAL A 101 -0.69 3.17 -3.71
N TYR A 102 -1.34 4.30 -3.62
CA TYR A 102 -2.19 4.81 -4.68
C TYR A 102 -1.88 6.27 -5.00
N ILE A 103 -1.81 6.58 -6.29
CA ILE A 103 -1.76 7.96 -6.80
C ILE A 103 -2.80 8.06 -7.91
N ASN A 104 -3.63 9.09 -7.86
CA ASN A 104 -4.57 9.43 -8.92
C ASN A 104 -3.84 9.52 -10.26
N LYS A 105 -4.42 8.89 -11.29
CA LYS A 105 -3.78 8.70 -12.60
C LYS A 105 -3.26 10.00 -13.21
N GLU A 106 -4.02 11.07 -13.09
CA GLU A 106 -3.72 12.42 -13.61
C GLU A 106 -2.50 13.08 -12.94
N PHE A 107 -2.14 12.63 -11.74
CA PHE A 107 -1.04 13.18 -10.94
C PHE A 107 0.20 12.30 -10.91
N ARG A 108 0.21 11.19 -11.65
CA ARG A 108 1.37 10.29 -11.75
C ARG A 108 2.53 10.96 -12.48
N ARG A 109 3.73 10.41 -12.34
CA ARG A 109 4.98 10.89 -12.95
C ARG A 109 5.40 12.30 -12.50
N ARG A 110 4.91 12.76 -11.34
CA ARG A 110 5.25 14.06 -10.74
C ARG A 110 6.09 13.92 -9.44
N GLY A 111 6.69 12.76 -9.19
CA GLY A 111 7.50 12.51 -7.98
C GLY A 111 6.69 12.26 -6.69
N ILE A 112 5.35 12.23 -6.74
CA ILE A 112 4.49 12.10 -5.55
C ILE A 112 4.74 10.79 -4.81
N SER A 113 4.86 9.67 -5.53
CA SER A 113 5.13 8.37 -4.92
C SER A 113 6.50 8.30 -4.23
N THR A 114 7.49 9.02 -4.76
CA THR A 114 8.82 9.16 -4.13
C THR A 114 8.71 9.93 -2.83
N ARG A 115 7.94 11.02 -2.79
CA ARG A 115 7.71 11.78 -1.56
C ARG A 115 7.00 10.93 -0.49
N LEU A 116 5.96 10.15 -0.88
CA LEU A 116 5.30 9.21 0.01
C LEU A 116 6.29 8.16 0.56
N LYS A 117 7.11 7.57 -0.32
CA LYS A 117 8.16 6.62 0.09
C LYS A 117 9.14 7.26 1.09
N ASP A 118 9.58 8.49 0.85
CA ASP A 118 10.55 9.15 1.74
C ASP A 118 9.95 9.36 3.14
N GLU A 119 8.68 9.80 3.24
CA GLU A 119 7.99 9.92 4.53
C GLU A 119 7.75 8.55 5.19
N ALA A 120 7.42 7.52 4.42
CA ALA A 120 7.30 6.15 4.91
C ALA A 120 8.61 5.64 5.51
N LEU A 121 9.74 5.86 4.82
CA LEU A 121 11.06 5.45 5.33
C LEU A 121 11.46 6.22 6.59
N LYS A 122 11.15 7.51 6.68
CA LYS A 122 11.35 8.28 7.92
C LYS A 122 10.54 7.68 9.07
N TRP A 123 9.27 7.35 8.83
CA TRP A 123 8.41 6.73 9.85
C TRP A 123 8.94 5.37 10.28
N PHE A 124 9.31 4.48 9.36
CA PHE A 124 9.89 3.18 9.70
C PHE A 124 11.19 3.33 10.50
N LYS A 125 12.06 4.25 10.11
CA LYS A 125 13.30 4.55 10.86
C LYS A 125 13.00 5.02 12.29
N SER A 126 11.99 5.89 12.49
CA SER A 126 11.58 6.35 13.83
C SER A 126 11.03 5.22 14.70
N LYS A 127 10.65 4.10 14.12
CA LYS A 127 10.20 2.86 14.78
C LYS A 127 11.30 1.79 14.89
N ASN A 128 12.53 2.15 14.56
CA ASN A 128 13.69 1.24 14.54
C ASN A 128 13.51 0.04 13.59
N ILE A 129 12.75 0.22 12.52
CA ILE A 129 12.55 -0.80 11.47
C ILE A 129 13.67 -0.68 10.45
N LYS A 130 14.36 -1.79 10.21
CA LYS A 130 15.53 -1.86 9.30
C LYS A 130 15.24 -2.49 7.96
N ARG A 131 14.13 -3.22 7.83
CA ARG A 131 13.71 -3.91 6.60
C ARG A 131 12.28 -3.57 6.26
N VAL A 132 12.04 -3.30 4.98
CA VAL A 132 10.71 -2.97 4.44
C VAL A 132 10.42 -3.90 3.28
N SER A 133 9.17 -4.33 3.18
CA SER A 133 8.67 -5.18 2.09
C SER A 133 7.31 -4.72 1.60
N LEU A 134 6.92 -5.19 0.45
CA LEU A 134 5.57 -5.02 -0.11
C LEU A 134 5.22 -6.25 -0.94
N TYR A 135 3.94 -6.41 -1.25
CA TYR A 135 3.46 -7.35 -2.24
C TYR A 135 3.09 -6.62 -3.53
N VAL A 136 3.40 -7.24 -4.65
CA VAL A 136 3.02 -6.75 -5.97
C VAL A 136 2.73 -7.95 -6.87
N PHE A 137 1.65 -7.88 -7.63
CA PHE A 137 1.35 -8.91 -8.63
C PHE A 137 2.41 -8.89 -9.73
N PRO A 138 2.90 -10.06 -10.19
CA PRO A 138 3.98 -10.15 -11.17
C PRO A 138 3.63 -9.48 -12.51
N ASP A 139 2.34 -9.36 -12.81
CA ASP A 139 1.85 -8.72 -14.03
C ASP A 139 1.74 -7.19 -13.93
N ASN A 140 1.87 -6.63 -12.73
CA ASN A 140 1.92 -5.19 -12.51
C ASN A 140 3.33 -4.63 -12.78
N LYS A 141 3.81 -4.77 -14.01
CA LYS A 141 5.16 -4.37 -14.43
C LYS A 141 5.49 -2.93 -14.06
N HIS A 142 4.52 -2.01 -14.25
CA HIS A 142 4.72 -0.61 -13.91
C HIS A 142 5.03 -0.39 -12.42
N ALA A 143 4.30 -1.05 -11.52
CA ALA A 143 4.56 -0.95 -10.09
C ALA A 143 5.92 -1.56 -9.73
N ILE A 144 6.24 -2.72 -10.30
CA ILE A 144 7.54 -3.39 -10.11
C ILE A 144 8.70 -2.46 -10.48
N ASP A 145 8.62 -1.77 -11.64
CA ASP A 145 9.65 -0.83 -12.07
C ASP A 145 9.82 0.35 -11.12
N VAL A 146 8.71 0.88 -10.58
CA VAL A 146 8.74 1.92 -9.55
C VAL A 146 9.42 1.41 -8.28
N TYR A 147 9.07 0.21 -7.82
CA TYR A 147 9.64 -0.36 -6.59
C TYR A 147 11.12 -0.72 -6.73
N LYS A 148 11.55 -1.19 -7.90
CA LYS A 148 12.97 -1.37 -8.21
C LYS A 148 13.75 -0.06 -8.11
N LYS A 149 13.20 1.05 -8.66
CA LYS A 149 13.80 2.39 -8.52
C LYS A 149 13.85 2.89 -7.07
N TRP A 150 12.98 2.38 -6.18
CA TRP A 150 13.05 2.65 -4.74
C TRP A 150 14.10 1.80 -4.01
N GLY A 151 14.76 0.87 -4.71
CA GLY A 151 15.77 -0.04 -4.15
C GLY A 151 15.21 -1.36 -3.62
N LEU A 152 13.95 -1.71 -3.92
CA LEU A 152 13.43 -3.03 -3.57
C LEU A 152 13.86 -4.07 -4.60
N THR A 153 14.13 -5.28 -4.10
CA THR A 153 14.45 -6.46 -4.91
C THR A 153 13.39 -7.54 -4.69
N SER A 154 13.16 -8.37 -5.71
CA SER A 154 12.28 -9.53 -5.57
C SER A 154 12.90 -10.57 -4.63
N SER A 155 12.11 -11.14 -3.73
CA SER A 155 12.62 -12.11 -2.73
C SER A 155 11.82 -13.41 -2.66
N ILE A 156 10.52 -13.38 -2.91
CA ILE A 156 9.62 -14.53 -2.76
C ILE A 156 8.66 -14.55 -3.94
N PHE A 157 8.37 -15.75 -4.44
CA PHE A 157 7.26 -16.02 -5.34
C PHE A 157 6.21 -16.84 -4.62
N GLU A 158 4.96 -16.37 -4.62
CA GLU A 158 3.81 -17.14 -4.16
C GLU A 158 3.19 -17.85 -5.36
N MET A 159 3.00 -19.16 -5.24
CA MET A 159 2.32 -19.98 -6.24
C MET A 159 1.02 -20.51 -5.67
N ARG A 160 -0.06 -20.50 -6.43
CA ARG A 160 -1.40 -20.94 -6.00
C ARG A 160 -1.96 -21.97 -6.95
N MET A 161 -2.74 -22.89 -6.40
CA MET A 161 -3.42 -23.96 -7.13
C MET A 161 -4.86 -24.05 -6.62
N THR A 162 -5.81 -24.27 -7.52
CA THR A 162 -7.19 -24.66 -7.13
C THR A 162 -7.23 -26.19 -7.00
N ILE A 163 -7.85 -26.68 -5.93
CA ILE A 163 -8.07 -28.11 -5.66
C ILE A 163 -9.54 -28.44 -5.73
#